data_ab1b497965753e49c5072f99bc3aa019
#
_entry.id   ab1b497965753e49c5072f99bc3aa019
#
_cell.length_a   1.000
_cell.length_b   1.000
_cell.length_c   1.000
_cell.angle_alpha   90.00
_cell.angle_beta   90.00
_cell.angle_gamma   90.00
#
_symmetry.space_group_name_H-M   'P 1'
#
loop_
_entity.id
_entity.type
_entity.pdbx_description
1 polymer ?
#
loop_
_entity_poly.entity_id
_entity_poly.type
_entity_poly.pdbx_seq_one_letter_code
_entity_poly.pdbx_strand_id
1 'polypeptide(L)'
;MESMRAVGYTLEAAIADLVDNSITAGAQRVDLHFASEPSDYVALLDDGVGMSEDGAREAMRLAGKSSTAARDAHDLGRFGLGLKTASLSQCRDLVLVSKDEAATVTAFRWDLDHLASVGTWALIRLDATEIEGLPHFAELRERASGTLVLWRNLDQLRAQVDEGAKGLDSAFVGVKQHLALVFHRFLAGEHGSPFTITINHVELDQIDPFLSDHRATQPGPPEAFEVEGQTIRVQAFTLPMISKMSVKDRERAQVAGRLRDSQGFYIYRAMRLVIWGTWFRILPREDLGKLARVRVDVPNTLDHLWALDIKKSAAQPPPVVRNRLRRIAERIVQPSKRVHLYRGRPEPSEDRVTHAWRLISHGEDFRYEINRDHPLLNSLAERLEPSDERALSALLRLIEDSFPSQDLFNRLGQDHLEKVPSVDYAYLRGMAVELWETYRLRKNDVDSFVGVMSGIEPFNGVEDAHNILREAAERK
;
A
#
# COMPACT_ATOMS: atom_id res chain seq x y z
N MET A 1 -28.80 22.96 -4.00
CA MET A 1 -28.39 22.04 -2.92
C MET A 1 -28.40 20.58 -3.36
N GLU A 2 -29.49 20.06 -3.91
CA GLU A 2 -29.54 18.66 -4.41
C GLU A 2 -28.44 18.33 -5.41
N SER A 3 -28.09 19.27 -6.32
CA SER A 3 -26.98 19.11 -7.27
C SER A 3 -25.60 18.97 -6.58
N MET A 4 -25.40 19.57 -5.41
CA MET A 4 -24.15 19.43 -4.63
C MET A 4 -24.06 18.06 -3.94
N ARG A 5 -25.21 17.48 -3.60
CA ARG A 5 -25.28 16.12 -3.03
C ARG A 5 -24.96 15.06 -4.09
N ALA A 6 -25.21 15.34 -5.37
CA ALA A 6 -24.92 14.45 -6.50
C ALA A 6 -23.42 14.36 -6.87
N VAL A 7 -22.53 15.11 -6.21
CA VAL A 7 -21.08 15.10 -6.49
C VAL A 7 -20.45 13.74 -6.19
N GLY A 8 -21.15 12.85 -5.48
CA GLY A 8 -20.74 11.46 -5.26
C GLY A 8 -19.49 11.30 -4.39
N TYR A 9 -19.38 12.08 -3.32
CA TYR A 9 -18.42 11.80 -2.25
C TYR A 9 -18.72 10.46 -1.59
N THR A 10 -17.67 9.68 -1.33
CA THR A 10 -17.76 8.56 -0.41
C THR A 10 -17.65 9.08 1.03
N LEU A 11 -18.15 8.31 2.01
CA LEU A 11 -18.05 8.68 3.43
C LEU A 11 -16.60 8.92 3.85
N GLU A 12 -15.69 8.03 3.44
CA GLU A 12 -14.26 8.09 3.76
C GLU A 12 -13.62 9.39 3.23
N ALA A 13 -13.92 9.75 1.98
CA ALA A 13 -13.39 10.97 1.36
C ALA A 13 -13.96 12.23 2.02
N ALA A 14 -15.25 12.21 2.38
CA ALA A 14 -15.90 13.31 3.04
C ALA A 14 -15.29 13.59 4.43
N ILE A 15 -15.09 12.53 5.22
CA ILE A 15 -14.45 12.65 6.54
C ILE A 15 -12.98 13.08 6.40
N ALA A 16 -12.25 12.54 5.42
CA ALA A 16 -10.86 12.93 5.19
C ALA A 16 -10.73 14.44 4.85
N ASP A 17 -11.67 15.01 4.11
CA ASP A 17 -11.67 16.46 3.84
C ASP A 17 -11.96 17.30 5.10
N LEU A 18 -12.71 16.77 6.08
CA LEU A 18 -12.85 17.43 7.39
C LEU A 18 -11.55 17.35 8.18
N VAL A 19 -10.87 16.21 8.19
CA VAL A 19 -9.55 16.06 8.85
C VAL A 19 -8.51 16.98 8.21
N ASP A 20 -8.52 17.17 6.88
CA ASP A 20 -7.67 18.15 6.20
C ASP A 20 -7.88 19.57 6.74
N ASN A 21 -9.14 19.96 7.01
CA ASN A 21 -9.46 21.27 7.59
C ASN A 21 -8.91 21.40 9.01
N SER A 22 -9.03 20.34 9.83
CA SER A 22 -8.49 20.32 11.19
C SER A 22 -6.97 20.44 11.20
N ILE A 23 -6.26 19.71 10.32
CA ILE A 23 -4.80 19.84 10.16
C ILE A 23 -4.43 21.27 9.72
N THR A 24 -5.16 21.87 8.79
CA THR A 24 -4.94 23.23 8.33
C THR A 24 -5.18 24.25 9.44
N ALA A 25 -6.10 23.96 10.37
CA ALA A 25 -6.33 24.74 11.58
C ALA A 25 -5.29 24.50 12.69
N GLY A 26 -4.24 23.73 12.43
CA GLY A 26 -3.17 23.44 13.38
C GLY A 26 -3.55 22.45 14.49
N ALA A 27 -4.60 21.67 14.31
CA ALA A 27 -5.02 20.67 15.27
C ALA A 27 -3.92 19.60 15.46
N GLN A 28 -3.75 19.15 16.70
CA GLN A 28 -2.91 18.02 17.08
C GLN A 28 -3.75 16.77 17.35
N ARG A 29 -5.05 16.94 17.57
CA ARG A 29 -5.97 15.85 17.85
C ARG A 29 -7.29 16.06 17.14
N VAL A 30 -7.75 14.98 16.51
CA VAL A 30 -9.08 14.87 15.89
C VAL A 30 -9.79 13.68 16.51
N ASP A 31 -10.94 13.92 17.14
CA ASP A 31 -11.81 12.89 17.69
C ASP A 31 -13.04 12.74 16.80
N LEU A 32 -13.17 11.56 16.18
CA LEU A 32 -14.30 11.19 15.33
C LEU A 32 -15.24 10.30 16.14
N HIS A 33 -16.50 10.72 16.25
CA HIS A 33 -17.53 9.97 16.95
C HIS A 33 -18.70 9.68 16.02
N PHE A 34 -19.29 8.54 16.17
CA PHE A 34 -20.54 8.18 15.50
C PHE A 34 -21.39 7.31 16.41
N ALA A 35 -22.70 7.47 16.29
CA ALA A 35 -23.68 6.63 16.96
C ALA A 35 -24.92 6.45 16.07
N SER A 36 -25.63 5.35 16.28
CA SER A 36 -26.91 5.03 15.61
C SER A 36 -28.11 5.30 16.49
N GLU A 37 -27.92 5.35 17.81
CA GLU A 37 -28.98 5.57 18.80
C GLU A 37 -28.63 6.70 19.78
N PRO A 38 -29.59 7.50 20.25
CA PRO A 38 -31.02 7.49 19.92
C PRO A 38 -31.34 8.08 18.54
N SER A 39 -30.38 8.72 17.88
CA SER A 39 -30.44 9.21 16.50
C SER A 39 -29.07 9.13 15.87
N ASP A 40 -29.01 8.83 14.56
CA ASP A 40 -27.75 8.73 13.86
C ASP A 40 -27.05 10.09 13.80
N TYR A 41 -25.78 10.10 14.13
CA TYR A 41 -24.91 11.24 13.89
C TYR A 41 -23.46 10.80 13.61
N VAL A 42 -22.72 11.69 12.97
CA VAL A 42 -21.26 11.68 12.90
C VAL A 42 -20.77 13.03 13.42
N ALA A 43 -19.85 13.02 14.36
CA ALA A 43 -19.24 14.19 14.93
C ALA A 43 -17.72 14.14 14.76
N LEU A 44 -17.13 15.22 14.27
CA LEU A 44 -15.69 15.41 14.22
C LEU A 44 -15.34 16.62 15.10
N LEU A 45 -14.50 16.39 16.08
CA LEU A 45 -14.07 17.39 17.06
C LEU A 45 -12.56 17.54 16.98
N ASP A 46 -12.05 18.75 16.71
CA ASP A 46 -10.63 19.08 16.71
C ASP A 46 -10.24 20.08 17.81
N ASP A 47 -8.94 20.15 18.06
CA ASP A 47 -8.31 21.09 19.00
C ASP A 47 -7.53 22.21 18.27
N GLY A 48 -7.90 22.53 17.04
CA GLY A 48 -7.30 23.60 16.26
C GLY A 48 -7.61 25.01 16.83
N VAL A 49 -7.14 26.05 16.14
CA VAL A 49 -7.30 27.44 16.59
C VAL A 49 -8.75 27.93 16.66
N GLY A 50 -9.68 27.16 16.09
CA GLY A 50 -11.08 27.55 15.99
C GLY A 50 -11.31 28.74 15.02
N MET A 51 -12.52 29.32 15.07
CA MET A 51 -12.94 30.39 14.18
C MET A 51 -13.72 31.45 14.95
N SER A 52 -13.49 32.71 14.63
CA SER A 52 -14.39 33.80 15.04
C SER A 52 -15.77 33.64 14.41
N GLU A 53 -16.77 34.40 14.90
CA GLU A 53 -18.13 34.35 14.33
C GLU A 53 -18.16 34.65 12.83
N ASP A 54 -17.40 35.65 12.37
CA ASP A 54 -17.32 36.00 10.94
C ASP A 54 -16.59 34.90 10.16
N GLY A 55 -15.53 34.29 10.71
CA GLY A 55 -14.82 33.17 10.12
C GLY A 55 -15.73 31.93 9.97
N ALA A 56 -16.47 31.57 11.01
CA ALA A 56 -17.42 30.46 10.99
C ALA A 56 -18.57 30.69 10.01
N ARG A 57 -19.09 31.91 9.96
CA ARG A 57 -20.11 32.32 8.98
C ARG A 57 -19.60 32.21 7.56
N GLU A 58 -18.38 32.67 7.28
CA GLU A 58 -17.77 32.55 5.94
C GLU A 58 -17.46 31.09 5.60
N ALA A 59 -16.98 30.28 6.54
CA ALA A 59 -16.79 28.84 6.38
C ALA A 59 -18.08 28.13 5.99
N MET A 60 -19.23 28.57 6.48
CA MET A 60 -20.55 28.02 6.16
C MET A 60 -21.18 28.64 4.91
N ARG A 61 -20.66 29.72 4.35
CA ARG A 61 -21.18 30.40 3.16
C ARG A 61 -20.94 29.56 1.90
N LEU A 62 -21.98 29.39 1.06
CA LEU A 62 -21.93 28.50 -0.12
C LEU A 62 -21.15 29.04 -1.33
N ALA A 63 -20.85 30.32 -1.38
CA ALA A 63 -20.06 30.95 -2.42
C ALA A 63 -18.89 31.72 -1.78
N GLY A 64 -17.91 30.95 -1.23
CA GLY A 64 -16.73 31.52 -0.61
C GLY A 64 -15.63 31.91 -1.60
N LYS A 65 -14.40 32.02 -1.11
CA LYS A 65 -13.21 32.48 -1.86
C LYS A 65 -12.98 31.72 -3.17
N SER A 66 -12.56 32.43 -4.21
CA SER A 66 -12.15 31.86 -5.50
C SER A 66 -11.04 30.83 -5.33
N SER A 67 -11.11 29.74 -6.10
CA SER A 67 -10.08 28.67 -6.15
C SER A 67 -8.72 29.17 -6.69
N THR A 68 -8.65 30.40 -7.21
CA THR A 68 -7.44 31.01 -7.77
C THR A 68 -6.69 31.93 -6.81
N ALA A 69 -7.17 32.11 -5.56
CA ALA A 69 -6.45 32.90 -4.55
C ALA A 69 -5.15 32.20 -4.13
N ALA A 70 -4.05 32.97 -3.99
CA ALA A 70 -2.79 32.47 -3.47
C ALA A 70 -3.00 31.91 -2.05
N ARG A 71 -2.53 30.71 -1.80
CA ARG A 71 -2.69 29.97 -0.53
C ARG A 71 -1.34 29.67 0.09
N ASP A 72 -1.36 29.43 1.39
CA ASP A 72 -0.18 29.02 2.14
C ASP A 72 0.29 27.63 1.68
N ALA A 73 1.62 27.40 1.73
CA ALA A 73 2.24 26.14 1.31
C ALA A 73 1.75 24.93 2.13
N HIS A 74 1.21 25.14 3.30
CA HIS A 74 0.69 24.12 4.21
C HIS A 74 -0.83 23.89 4.10
N ASP A 75 -1.56 24.69 3.29
CA ASP A 75 -3.01 24.56 3.13
C ASP A 75 -3.36 23.26 2.37
N LEU A 76 -4.03 22.33 3.04
CA LEU A 76 -4.52 21.08 2.46
C LEU A 76 -5.83 21.27 1.66
N GLY A 77 -6.59 22.33 1.94
CA GLY A 77 -7.82 22.67 1.24
C GLY A 77 -7.57 23.20 -0.17
N ARG A 78 -8.19 22.63 -1.21
CA ARG A 78 -8.01 23.08 -2.61
C ARG A 78 -9.07 24.07 -3.08
N PHE A 79 -10.35 23.85 -2.72
CA PHE A 79 -11.48 24.54 -3.35
C PHE A 79 -12.26 25.46 -2.41
N GLY A 80 -12.00 25.47 -1.11
CA GLY A 80 -12.79 26.21 -0.11
C GLY A 80 -14.26 25.73 -0.01
N LEU A 81 -14.57 24.60 -0.65
CA LEU A 81 -15.89 23.98 -0.69
C LEU A 81 -15.94 22.67 0.12
N GLY A 82 -14.79 22.14 0.54
CA GLY A 82 -14.65 20.81 1.15
C GLY A 82 -15.61 20.59 2.31
N LEU A 83 -15.61 21.46 3.32
CA LEU A 83 -16.51 21.35 4.47
C LEU A 83 -17.97 21.17 4.04
N LYS A 84 -18.45 22.02 3.15
CA LYS A 84 -19.87 22.08 2.75
C LYS A 84 -20.27 20.96 1.82
N THR A 85 -19.50 20.77 0.74
CA THR A 85 -19.82 19.71 -0.25
C THR A 85 -19.61 18.32 0.32
N ALA A 86 -18.55 18.11 1.07
CA ALA A 86 -18.32 16.84 1.78
C ALA A 86 -19.47 16.56 2.76
N SER A 87 -19.76 17.50 3.67
CA SER A 87 -20.80 17.30 4.69
C SER A 87 -22.19 17.12 4.09
N LEU A 88 -22.63 18.03 3.23
CA LEU A 88 -23.98 17.98 2.64
C LEU A 88 -24.16 16.82 1.64
N SER A 89 -23.08 16.20 1.16
CA SER A 89 -23.18 14.94 0.42
C SER A 89 -23.53 13.74 1.32
N GLN A 90 -23.32 13.85 2.64
CA GLN A 90 -23.52 12.76 3.60
C GLN A 90 -24.78 12.98 4.50
N CYS A 91 -25.10 14.23 4.82
CA CYS A 91 -26.15 14.57 5.76
C CYS A 91 -27.13 15.61 5.20
N ARG A 92 -28.30 15.71 5.81
CA ARG A 92 -29.28 16.78 5.55
C ARG A 92 -29.24 17.90 6.58
N ASP A 93 -28.57 17.66 7.71
CA ASP A 93 -28.46 18.59 8.83
C ASP A 93 -26.99 18.66 9.26
N LEU A 94 -26.36 19.80 8.93
CA LEU A 94 -24.96 20.11 9.22
C LEU A 94 -24.89 21.19 10.28
N VAL A 95 -24.26 20.89 11.41
CA VAL A 95 -23.95 21.89 12.45
C VAL A 95 -22.44 22.09 12.53
N LEU A 96 -22.02 23.36 12.60
CA LEU A 96 -20.66 23.77 12.87
C LEU A 96 -20.66 24.56 14.16
N VAL A 97 -19.92 24.13 15.18
CA VAL A 97 -19.64 24.86 16.40
C VAL A 97 -18.16 25.14 16.45
N SER A 98 -17.78 26.38 16.68
CA SER A 98 -16.36 26.74 16.82
C SER A 98 -16.14 27.56 18.08
N LYS A 99 -15.05 27.27 18.77
CA LYS A 99 -14.51 28.01 19.92
C LYS A 99 -13.16 28.57 19.54
N ASP A 100 -13.06 29.88 19.49
CA ASP A 100 -11.81 30.56 19.17
C ASP A 100 -10.86 30.65 20.37
N GLU A 101 -9.65 31.14 20.16
CA GLU A 101 -8.63 31.30 21.21
C GLU A 101 -9.05 32.32 22.30
N ALA A 102 -10.01 33.21 22.01
CA ALA A 102 -10.62 34.10 22.98
C ALA A 102 -11.75 33.44 23.80
N ALA A 103 -11.93 32.12 23.64
CA ALA A 103 -12.98 31.33 24.25
C ALA A 103 -14.41 31.70 23.80
N THR A 104 -14.56 32.44 22.70
CA THR A 104 -15.86 32.76 22.13
C THR A 104 -16.41 31.56 21.38
N VAL A 105 -17.64 31.15 21.73
CA VAL A 105 -18.32 30.06 21.07
C VAL A 105 -19.34 30.60 20.08
N THR A 106 -19.30 30.10 18.87
CA THR A 106 -20.27 30.40 17.82
C THR A 106 -20.74 29.11 17.13
N ALA A 107 -22.01 29.08 16.72
CA ALA A 107 -22.56 27.92 16.05
C ALA A 107 -23.50 28.31 14.91
N PHE A 108 -23.34 27.57 13.79
CA PHE A 108 -24.19 27.71 12.61
C PHE A 108 -24.69 26.35 12.14
N ARG A 109 -25.91 26.36 11.60
CA ARG A 109 -26.57 25.12 11.10
C ARG A 109 -27.11 25.34 9.69
N TRP A 110 -26.86 24.35 8.84
CA TRP A 110 -27.56 24.12 7.58
C TRP A 110 -28.54 22.96 7.75
N ASP A 111 -29.85 23.26 7.66
CA ASP A 111 -30.92 22.26 7.67
C ASP A 111 -31.61 22.27 6.31
N LEU A 112 -31.40 21.22 5.51
CA LEU A 112 -31.92 21.13 4.14
C LEU A 112 -33.46 21.03 4.11
N ASP A 113 -34.06 20.42 5.12
CA ASP A 113 -35.50 20.28 5.20
C ASP A 113 -36.14 21.61 5.55
N HIS A 114 -35.54 22.38 6.47
CA HIS A 114 -35.94 23.77 6.75
C HIS A 114 -35.82 24.65 5.50
N LEU A 115 -34.70 24.58 4.77
CA LEU A 115 -34.49 25.34 3.54
C LEU A 115 -35.55 25.03 2.49
N ALA A 116 -35.91 23.74 2.34
CA ALA A 116 -36.96 23.34 1.41
C ALA A 116 -38.33 23.91 1.79
N SER A 117 -38.61 24.04 3.10
CA SER A 117 -39.88 24.58 3.60
C SER A 117 -40.00 26.09 3.43
N VAL A 118 -38.91 26.85 3.65
CA VAL A 118 -38.91 28.32 3.60
C VAL A 118 -38.61 28.86 2.20
N GLY A 119 -38.08 28.04 1.27
CA GLY A 119 -37.77 28.44 -0.11
C GLY A 119 -36.65 29.49 -0.25
N THR A 120 -35.92 29.79 0.83
CA THR A 120 -34.78 30.76 0.84
C THR A 120 -33.54 30.14 1.48
N TRP A 121 -32.39 30.69 1.12
CA TRP A 121 -31.10 30.30 1.68
C TRP A 121 -30.90 30.95 3.04
N ALA A 122 -31.27 30.27 4.11
CA ALA A 122 -31.13 30.73 5.49
C ALA A 122 -30.10 29.91 6.26
N LEU A 123 -28.99 30.53 6.63
CA LEU A 123 -28.05 29.94 7.59
C LEU A 123 -28.57 30.22 8.99
N ILE A 124 -28.85 29.20 9.76
CA ILE A 124 -29.36 29.30 11.11
C ILE A 124 -28.19 29.52 12.06
N ARG A 125 -28.28 30.57 12.91
CA ARG A 125 -27.37 30.74 14.04
C ARG A 125 -28.04 30.09 15.26
N LEU A 126 -27.32 29.22 15.95
CA LEU A 126 -27.81 28.55 17.14
C LEU A 126 -27.63 29.47 18.38
N ASP A 127 -28.57 29.40 19.30
CA ASP A 127 -28.46 30.04 20.60
C ASP A 127 -27.68 29.18 21.62
N ALA A 128 -27.40 29.74 22.80
CA ALA A 128 -26.62 29.05 23.83
C ALA A 128 -27.30 27.75 24.33
N THR A 129 -28.63 27.74 24.40
CA THR A 129 -29.39 26.58 24.87
C THR A 129 -29.34 25.46 23.85
N GLU A 130 -29.47 25.80 22.56
CA GLU A 130 -29.36 24.83 21.46
C GLU A 130 -27.96 24.24 21.40
N ILE A 131 -26.91 25.05 21.62
CA ILE A 131 -25.51 24.60 21.60
C ILE A 131 -25.23 23.65 22.76
N GLU A 132 -25.72 23.95 23.98
CA GLU A 132 -25.52 23.08 25.16
C GLU A 132 -26.14 21.67 24.96
N GLY A 133 -27.18 21.56 24.16
CA GLY A 133 -27.84 20.29 23.83
C GLY A 133 -27.14 19.45 22.76
N LEU A 134 -26.06 19.94 22.14
CA LEU A 134 -25.38 19.22 21.06
C LEU A 134 -24.48 18.09 21.58
N PRO A 135 -24.43 16.93 20.93
CA PRO A 135 -23.45 15.88 21.21
C PRO A 135 -22.02 16.45 21.13
N HIS A 136 -21.16 16.03 22.07
CA HIS A 136 -19.73 16.38 22.14
C HIS A 136 -19.42 17.87 22.35
N PHE A 137 -20.43 18.73 22.55
CA PHE A 137 -20.17 20.15 22.86
C PHE A 137 -19.46 20.30 24.21
N ALA A 138 -19.81 19.51 25.21
CA ALA A 138 -19.13 19.52 26.51
C ALA A 138 -17.62 19.30 26.38
N GLU A 139 -17.21 18.40 25.47
CA GLU A 139 -15.80 18.14 25.19
C GLU A 139 -15.13 19.35 24.50
N LEU A 140 -15.78 20.00 23.52
CA LEU A 140 -15.28 21.22 22.90
C LEU A 140 -15.14 22.35 23.92
N ARG A 141 -16.10 22.48 24.84
CA ARG A 141 -16.09 23.54 25.89
C ARG A 141 -14.86 23.42 26.80
N GLU A 142 -14.40 22.19 27.08
CA GLU A 142 -13.21 21.94 27.90
C GLU A 142 -11.89 22.20 27.16
N ARG A 143 -11.86 22.21 25.83
CA ARG A 143 -10.67 22.55 25.03
C ARG A 143 -10.36 24.06 25.10
N ALA A 144 -9.11 24.45 24.89
CA ALA A 144 -8.72 25.85 24.79
C ALA A 144 -9.40 26.53 23.59
N SER A 145 -9.34 25.90 22.43
CA SER A 145 -9.99 26.26 21.17
C SER A 145 -10.31 24.99 20.37
N GLY A 146 -11.03 25.12 19.27
CA GLY A 146 -11.31 23.98 18.41
C GLY A 146 -12.60 24.12 17.62
N THR A 147 -12.92 23.08 16.85
CA THR A 147 -14.13 23.04 16.03
C THR A 147 -14.81 21.69 16.16
N LEU A 148 -16.13 21.72 16.28
CA LEU A 148 -17.01 20.56 16.23
C LEU A 148 -17.87 20.65 14.96
N VAL A 149 -17.72 19.68 14.08
CA VAL A 149 -18.59 19.45 12.92
C VAL A 149 -19.50 18.27 13.22
N LEU A 150 -20.81 18.51 13.18
CA LEU A 150 -21.80 17.49 13.48
C LEU A 150 -22.71 17.27 12.27
N TRP A 151 -22.79 16.04 11.82
CA TRP A 151 -23.72 15.57 10.77
C TRP A 151 -24.88 14.82 11.40
N ARG A 152 -26.08 15.21 11.07
CA ARG A 152 -27.31 14.56 11.49
C ARG A 152 -28.20 14.30 10.30
N ASN A 153 -29.15 13.40 10.43
CA ASN A 153 -30.02 12.98 9.34
C ASN A 153 -29.19 12.44 8.14
N LEU A 154 -28.53 11.29 8.38
CA LEU A 154 -27.57 10.63 7.46
C LEU A 154 -28.29 9.80 6.39
N ASP A 155 -29.17 10.44 5.59
CA ASP A 155 -30.03 9.79 4.60
C ASP A 155 -29.27 8.99 3.54
N GLN A 156 -28.15 9.52 3.04
CA GLN A 156 -27.30 8.85 2.03
C GLN A 156 -26.64 7.59 2.60
N LEU A 157 -26.18 7.67 3.84
CA LEU A 157 -25.55 6.54 4.51
C LEU A 157 -26.57 5.43 4.79
N ARG A 158 -27.78 5.81 5.24
CA ARG A 158 -28.89 4.86 5.43
C ARG A 158 -29.30 4.17 4.15
N ALA A 159 -29.29 4.87 3.02
CA ALA A 159 -29.65 4.29 1.71
C ALA A 159 -28.60 3.29 1.19
N GLN A 160 -27.36 3.35 1.66
CA GLN A 160 -26.25 2.48 1.23
C GLN A 160 -26.04 1.27 2.14
N VAL A 161 -26.65 1.26 3.31
CA VAL A 161 -26.46 0.22 4.32
C VAL A 161 -27.76 -0.55 4.50
N ASP A 162 -27.66 -1.90 4.43
CA ASP A 162 -28.80 -2.78 4.72
C ASP A 162 -29.38 -2.51 6.11
N GLU A 163 -30.71 -2.58 6.23
CA GLU A 163 -31.47 -2.28 7.44
C GLU A 163 -31.00 -3.11 8.65
N GLY A 164 -30.19 -2.51 9.52
CA GLY A 164 -29.77 -3.10 10.80
C GLY A 164 -28.73 -2.28 11.54
N ALA A 165 -28.66 -2.43 12.87
CA ALA A 165 -27.72 -1.74 13.77
C ALA A 165 -26.22 -1.93 13.44
N LYS A 166 -25.86 -2.79 12.47
CA LYS A 166 -24.49 -3.00 12.00
C LYS A 166 -24.07 -2.03 10.89
N GLY A 167 -24.96 -1.18 10.41
CA GLY A 167 -24.75 -0.37 9.23
C GLY A 167 -23.63 0.67 9.38
N LEU A 168 -23.69 1.50 10.41
CA LEU A 168 -22.68 2.52 10.68
C LEU A 168 -21.31 1.89 11.01
N ASP A 169 -21.27 0.89 11.88
CA ASP A 169 -20.03 0.21 12.25
C ASP A 169 -19.33 -0.37 11.02
N SER A 170 -20.08 -0.98 10.10
CA SER A 170 -19.53 -1.54 8.86
C SER A 170 -18.96 -0.46 7.93
N ALA A 171 -19.67 0.68 7.78
CA ALA A 171 -19.19 1.81 6.99
C ALA A 171 -17.92 2.41 7.59
N PHE A 172 -17.83 2.49 8.91
CA PHE A 172 -16.66 3.05 9.59
C PHE A 172 -15.42 2.15 9.56
N VAL A 173 -15.53 0.86 9.22
CA VAL A 173 -14.35 0.03 8.92
C VAL A 173 -13.58 0.60 7.72
N GLY A 174 -14.28 0.99 6.65
CA GLY A 174 -13.68 1.65 5.48
C GLY A 174 -13.06 3.01 5.82
N VAL A 175 -13.78 3.83 6.60
CA VAL A 175 -13.28 5.12 7.10
C VAL A 175 -11.98 4.94 7.88
N LYS A 176 -11.94 4.00 8.83
CA LYS A 176 -10.75 3.70 9.64
C LYS A 176 -9.54 3.37 8.76
N GLN A 177 -9.70 2.46 7.81
CA GLN A 177 -8.63 2.05 6.90
C GLN A 177 -8.16 3.21 6.02
N HIS A 178 -9.11 4.00 5.49
CA HIS A 178 -8.81 5.13 4.64
C HIS A 178 -8.03 6.22 5.38
N LEU A 179 -8.48 6.65 6.56
CA LEU A 179 -7.81 7.67 7.36
C LEU A 179 -6.41 7.20 7.81
N ALA A 180 -6.30 5.94 8.27
CA ALA A 180 -5.03 5.34 8.67
C ALA A 180 -3.99 5.34 7.54
N LEU A 181 -4.43 5.15 6.28
CA LEU A 181 -3.59 5.19 5.10
C LEU A 181 -3.29 6.62 4.64
N VAL A 182 -4.33 7.44 4.50
CA VAL A 182 -4.20 8.79 3.88
C VAL A 182 -3.39 9.73 4.75
N PHE A 183 -3.52 9.63 6.07
CA PHE A 183 -2.83 10.46 7.06
C PHE A 183 -1.67 9.76 7.76
N HIS A 184 -1.20 8.61 7.26
CA HIS A 184 -0.18 7.80 7.95
C HIS A 184 1.09 8.57 8.31
N ARG A 185 1.51 9.55 7.48
CA ARG A 185 2.70 10.37 7.75
C ARG A 185 2.47 11.40 8.85
N PHE A 186 1.25 11.92 8.97
CA PHE A 186 0.86 12.79 10.10
C PHE A 186 0.81 11.97 11.39
N LEU A 187 0.17 10.79 11.36
CA LEU A 187 0.12 9.86 12.49
C LEU A 187 1.51 9.36 12.90
N ALA A 188 2.46 9.29 11.95
CA ALA A 188 3.87 8.99 12.21
C ALA A 188 4.65 10.17 12.82
N GLY A 189 4.07 11.37 12.89
CA GLY A 189 4.75 12.58 13.36
C GLY A 189 5.77 13.17 12.37
N GLU A 190 5.76 12.76 11.08
CA GLU A 190 6.72 13.26 10.09
C GLU A 190 6.61 14.77 9.84
N HIS A 191 5.50 15.39 10.16
CA HIS A 191 5.30 16.85 10.02
C HIS A 191 5.86 17.67 11.20
N GLY A 192 6.51 17.03 12.17
CA GLY A 192 7.24 17.69 13.24
C GLY A 192 6.43 17.95 14.52
N SER A 193 5.13 17.66 14.51
CA SER A 193 4.26 17.75 15.71
C SER A 193 3.51 16.44 15.90
N PRO A 194 3.18 16.02 17.11
CA PRO A 194 2.29 14.88 17.34
C PRO A 194 0.92 15.15 16.70
N PHE A 195 0.37 14.17 16.02
CA PHE A 195 -0.98 14.22 15.47
C PHE A 195 -1.69 12.90 15.72
N THR A 196 -2.88 12.96 16.28
CA THR A 196 -3.65 11.79 16.67
C THR A 196 -5.06 11.86 16.12
N ILE A 197 -5.56 10.76 15.58
CA ILE A 197 -6.97 10.59 15.24
C ILE A 197 -7.54 9.50 16.14
N THR A 198 -8.68 9.74 16.78
CA THR A 198 -9.44 8.69 17.46
C THR A 198 -10.77 8.44 16.78
N ILE A 199 -11.28 7.22 16.88
CA ILE A 199 -12.63 6.84 16.40
C ILE A 199 -13.34 6.17 17.56
N ASN A 200 -14.41 6.80 18.06
CA ASN A 200 -15.11 6.37 19.27
C ASN A 200 -14.14 6.05 20.41
N HIS A 201 -13.25 6.98 20.70
CA HIS A 201 -12.20 6.94 21.74
C HIS A 201 -11.07 5.91 21.50
N VAL A 202 -11.05 5.20 20.37
CA VAL A 202 -9.97 4.28 20.00
C VAL A 202 -8.99 4.98 19.06
N GLU A 203 -7.73 5.04 19.45
CA GLU A 203 -6.68 5.66 18.64
C GLU A 203 -6.45 4.89 17.35
N LEU A 204 -6.19 5.62 16.28
CA LEU A 204 -6.00 5.09 14.94
C LEU A 204 -4.51 4.80 14.70
N ASP A 205 -4.17 3.54 14.52
CA ASP A 205 -2.84 3.12 14.08
C ASP A 205 -2.61 3.49 12.61
N GLN A 206 -1.43 4.00 12.29
CA GLN A 206 -1.02 4.31 10.92
C GLN A 206 -0.90 3.05 10.04
N ILE A 207 -1.25 3.20 8.77
CA ILE A 207 -0.96 2.20 7.73
C ILE A 207 0.11 2.78 6.79
N ASP A 208 1.38 2.45 7.05
CA ASP A 208 2.47 2.77 6.14
C ASP A 208 2.51 1.76 4.97
N PRO A 209 2.20 2.16 3.72
CA PRO A 209 2.17 1.26 2.58
C PRO A 209 3.55 0.83 2.09
N PHE A 210 4.62 1.43 2.61
CA PHE A 210 6.01 1.13 2.23
C PHE A 210 6.66 0.13 3.18
N LEU A 211 6.03 -0.19 4.32
CA LEU A 211 6.61 -0.99 5.40
C LEU A 211 8.02 -0.46 5.76
N SER A 212 8.14 0.87 5.95
CA SER A 212 9.43 1.53 6.16
C SER A 212 10.14 1.06 7.43
N ASP A 213 9.38 0.58 8.41
CA ASP A 213 9.83 0.00 9.67
C ASP A 213 10.30 -1.45 9.55
N HIS A 214 9.99 -2.14 8.44
CA HIS A 214 10.36 -3.53 8.26
C HIS A 214 11.81 -3.67 7.80
N ARG A 215 12.64 -4.42 8.54
CA ARG A 215 14.09 -4.58 8.30
C ARG A 215 14.49 -5.08 6.91
N ALA A 216 13.60 -5.78 6.22
CA ALA A 216 13.86 -6.32 4.88
C ALA A 216 13.27 -5.44 3.76
N THR A 217 12.66 -4.31 4.07
CA THR A 217 12.31 -3.29 3.10
C THR A 217 13.59 -2.65 2.56
N GLN A 218 13.66 -2.47 1.25
CA GLN A 218 14.81 -1.87 0.58
C GLN A 218 14.43 -0.48 0.06
N PRO A 219 14.74 0.60 0.81
CA PRO A 219 14.56 1.95 0.30
C PRO A 219 15.61 2.26 -0.76
N GLY A 220 15.17 2.77 -1.89
CA GLY A 220 16.05 3.33 -2.92
C GLY A 220 16.57 4.71 -2.52
N PRO A 221 17.57 5.24 -3.25
CA PRO A 221 18.05 6.59 -3.02
C PRO A 221 16.93 7.60 -3.28
N PRO A 222 16.80 8.65 -2.44
CA PRO A 222 15.87 9.73 -2.71
C PRO A 222 16.34 10.53 -3.93
N GLU A 223 15.42 10.89 -4.80
CA GLU A 223 15.66 11.71 -5.98
C GLU A 223 14.78 12.96 -5.91
N ALA A 224 15.26 14.03 -6.53
CA ALA A 224 14.50 15.27 -6.65
C ALA A 224 14.67 15.85 -8.06
N PHE A 225 13.62 16.50 -8.54
CA PHE A 225 13.67 17.27 -9.79
C PHE A 225 12.72 18.47 -9.72
N GLU A 226 13.03 19.48 -10.51
CA GLU A 226 12.26 20.72 -10.53
C GLU A 226 11.24 20.73 -11.67
N VAL A 227 10.06 21.28 -11.37
CA VAL A 227 8.99 21.61 -12.30
C VAL A 227 8.49 23.01 -11.96
N GLU A 228 8.55 23.95 -12.88
CA GLU A 228 8.17 25.36 -12.66
C GLU A 228 8.83 26.00 -11.41
N GLY A 229 10.10 25.67 -11.17
CA GLY A 229 10.85 26.17 -10.01
C GLY A 229 10.44 25.55 -8.66
N GLN A 230 9.62 24.51 -8.68
CA GLN A 230 9.20 23.77 -7.50
C GLN A 230 9.80 22.36 -7.48
N THR A 231 10.26 21.92 -6.32
CA THR A 231 10.92 20.62 -6.17
C THR A 231 9.91 19.50 -5.93
N ILE A 232 9.88 18.51 -6.81
CA ILE A 232 9.19 17.22 -6.60
C ILE A 232 10.23 16.23 -6.08
N ARG A 233 9.91 15.55 -4.96
CA ARG A 233 10.76 14.49 -4.39
C ARG A 233 10.18 13.12 -4.70
N VAL A 234 11.06 12.17 -5.02
CA VAL A 234 10.66 10.81 -5.35
C VAL A 234 11.57 9.84 -4.63
N GLN A 235 10.98 8.82 -4.02
CA GLN A 235 11.73 7.73 -3.41
C GLN A 235 11.07 6.40 -3.69
N ALA A 236 11.89 5.44 -4.09
CA ALA A 236 11.46 4.07 -4.34
C ALA A 236 11.59 3.19 -3.11
N PHE A 237 10.73 2.19 -3.03
CA PHE A 237 10.79 1.15 -2.02
C PHE A 237 10.52 -0.20 -2.67
N THR A 238 11.33 -1.19 -2.33
CA THR A 238 11.03 -2.59 -2.62
C THR A 238 10.62 -3.25 -1.32
N LEU A 239 9.37 -3.70 -1.26
CA LEU A 239 8.83 -4.37 -0.10
C LEU A 239 9.51 -5.72 0.15
N PRO A 240 9.46 -6.25 1.37
CA PRO A 240 9.94 -7.59 1.69
C PRO A 240 9.24 -8.65 0.84
N MET A 241 9.87 -9.80 0.67
CA MET A 241 9.17 -10.99 0.16
C MET A 241 7.99 -11.35 1.06
N ILE A 242 6.90 -11.83 0.45
CA ILE A 242 5.68 -12.23 1.17
C ILE A 242 5.98 -13.26 2.28
N SER A 243 6.93 -14.15 2.04
CA SER A 243 7.37 -15.15 3.04
C SER A 243 8.06 -14.55 4.27
N LYS A 244 8.51 -13.29 4.19
CA LYS A 244 9.13 -12.54 5.30
C LYS A 244 8.17 -11.56 5.97
N MET A 245 6.95 -11.41 5.44
CA MET A 245 5.91 -10.53 5.98
C MET A 245 5.05 -11.29 7.00
N SER A 246 4.78 -10.66 8.14
CA SER A 246 3.72 -11.09 9.05
C SER A 246 2.34 -10.89 8.42
N VAL A 247 1.28 -11.38 9.04
CA VAL A 247 -0.11 -11.13 8.61
C VAL A 247 -0.40 -9.63 8.59
N LYS A 248 -0.01 -8.92 9.65
CA LYS A 248 -0.19 -7.45 9.79
C LYS A 248 0.57 -6.69 8.68
N ASP A 249 1.78 -7.12 8.32
CA ASP A 249 2.54 -6.48 7.24
C ASP A 249 1.88 -6.67 5.88
N ARG A 250 1.30 -7.86 5.63
CA ARG A 250 0.58 -8.13 4.39
C ARG A 250 -0.67 -7.25 4.27
N GLU A 251 -1.42 -7.08 5.35
CA GLU A 251 -2.58 -6.17 5.39
C GLU A 251 -2.16 -4.74 5.10
N ARG A 252 -1.10 -4.24 5.74
CA ARG A 252 -0.53 -2.90 5.50
C ARG A 252 -0.04 -2.72 4.06
N ALA A 253 0.46 -3.77 3.42
CA ALA A 253 0.93 -3.72 2.03
C ALA A 253 -0.19 -3.81 0.98
N GLN A 254 -1.39 -4.29 1.34
CA GLN A 254 -2.51 -4.55 0.43
C GLN A 254 -3.54 -3.42 0.41
N VAL A 255 -3.10 -2.17 0.43
CA VAL A 255 -3.93 -0.96 0.55
C VAL A 255 -4.92 -0.72 -0.60
N ALA A 256 -4.76 -1.38 -1.73
CA ALA A 256 -5.67 -1.33 -2.87
C ALA A 256 -6.32 -2.70 -3.15
N GLY A 257 -6.50 -3.52 -2.11
CA GLY A 257 -7.06 -4.86 -2.16
C GLY A 257 -5.98 -5.93 -2.26
N ARG A 258 -5.46 -6.26 -3.45
CA ARG A 258 -4.39 -7.24 -3.61
C ARG A 258 -3.02 -6.56 -3.64
N LEU A 259 -1.97 -7.29 -3.27
CA LEU A 259 -0.60 -6.78 -3.34
C LEU A 259 -0.21 -6.33 -4.77
N ARG A 260 -0.66 -7.06 -5.79
CA ARG A 260 -0.49 -6.69 -7.20
C ARG A 260 -1.16 -5.36 -7.53
N ASP A 261 -2.34 -5.08 -7.00
CA ASP A 261 -3.10 -3.86 -7.28
C ASP A 261 -2.55 -2.66 -6.49
N SER A 262 -1.77 -2.93 -5.45
CA SER A 262 -1.14 -1.92 -4.60
C SER A 262 0.25 -1.49 -5.08
N GLN A 263 0.76 -2.01 -6.21
CA GLN A 263 2.03 -1.58 -6.79
C GLN A 263 1.94 -0.22 -7.45
N GLY A 264 3.06 0.53 -7.50
CA GLY A 264 3.11 1.77 -8.28
C GLY A 264 3.39 3.01 -7.48
N PHE A 265 2.93 4.13 -8.03
CA PHE A 265 3.11 5.45 -7.44
C PHE A 265 2.13 5.71 -6.30
N TYR A 266 2.64 6.41 -5.30
CA TYR A 266 1.94 6.94 -4.14
C TYR A 266 2.20 8.44 -4.11
N ILE A 267 1.19 9.24 -4.49
CA ILE A 267 1.34 10.68 -4.65
C ILE A 267 0.89 11.36 -3.39
N TYR A 268 1.78 12.15 -2.82
CA TYR A 268 1.54 12.97 -1.64
C TYR A 268 1.49 14.45 -2.01
N ARG A 269 0.51 15.16 -1.46
CA ARG A 269 0.36 16.60 -1.51
C ARG A 269 0.44 17.13 -0.08
N ALA A 270 1.45 17.93 0.21
CA ALA A 270 1.70 18.40 1.59
C ALA A 270 1.60 17.25 2.61
N MET A 271 2.28 16.12 2.35
CA MET A 271 2.31 14.89 3.17
C MET A 271 1.01 14.07 3.22
N ARG A 272 -0.13 14.59 2.73
CA ARG A 272 -1.37 13.85 2.58
C ARG A 272 -1.30 12.93 1.36
N LEU A 273 -1.56 11.65 1.53
CA LEU A 273 -1.67 10.71 0.40
C LEU A 273 -2.96 10.98 -0.37
N VAL A 274 -2.84 11.28 -1.67
CA VAL A 274 -3.99 11.61 -2.53
C VAL A 274 -4.27 10.56 -3.59
N ILE A 275 -3.25 9.84 -4.06
CA ILE A 275 -3.38 8.77 -5.04
C ILE A 275 -2.40 7.66 -4.67
N TRP A 276 -2.84 6.41 -4.80
CA TRP A 276 -2.00 5.25 -4.51
C TRP A 276 -2.27 4.06 -5.42
N GLY A 277 -1.30 3.15 -5.50
CA GLY A 277 -1.44 1.87 -6.19
C GLY A 277 -1.62 2.00 -7.71
N THR A 278 -0.98 2.98 -8.37
CA THR A 278 -1.13 3.18 -9.81
C THR A 278 0.19 3.45 -10.51
N TRP A 279 0.36 2.88 -11.69
CA TRP A 279 1.45 3.23 -12.61
C TRP A 279 1.05 4.31 -13.63
N PHE A 280 -0.16 4.90 -13.55
CA PHE A 280 -0.68 5.88 -14.52
C PHE A 280 -0.58 5.41 -15.98
N ARG A 281 -0.69 4.12 -16.24
CA ARG A 281 -0.43 3.50 -17.57
C ARG A 281 0.98 3.78 -18.13
N ILE A 282 1.94 4.09 -17.28
CA ILE A 282 3.35 4.24 -17.62
C ILE A 282 4.00 2.86 -17.76
N LEU A 283 3.68 1.97 -16.85
CA LEU A 283 4.07 0.55 -16.86
C LEU A 283 2.84 -0.34 -16.71
N PRO A 284 2.90 -1.58 -17.24
CA PRO A 284 1.88 -2.58 -16.94
C PRO A 284 1.96 -3.03 -15.47
N ARG A 285 0.83 -3.50 -14.93
CA ARG A 285 0.80 -4.14 -13.61
C ARG A 285 1.21 -5.59 -13.77
N GLU A 286 2.45 -5.90 -13.41
CA GLU A 286 3.02 -7.24 -13.47
C GLU A 286 3.14 -7.85 -12.07
N ASP A 287 3.01 -9.17 -11.96
CA ASP A 287 3.18 -9.86 -10.69
C ASP A 287 4.60 -9.74 -10.13
N LEU A 288 5.61 -9.70 -11.01
CA LEU A 288 7.01 -9.49 -10.62
C LEU A 288 7.28 -8.07 -10.10
N GLY A 289 6.41 -7.11 -10.41
CA GLY A 289 6.47 -5.73 -9.92
C GLY A 289 5.70 -5.48 -8.62
N LYS A 290 4.98 -6.48 -8.08
CA LYS A 290 4.03 -6.31 -6.97
C LYS A 290 4.63 -5.78 -5.66
N LEU A 291 5.96 -5.89 -5.48
CA LEU A 291 6.68 -5.36 -4.33
C LEU A 291 7.19 -3.93 -4.52
N ALA A 292 7.07 -3.36 -5.73
CA ALA A 292 7.56 -2.02 -6.02
C ALA A 292 6.56 -0.95 -5.59
N ARG A 293 7.05 0.05 -4.84
CA ARG A 293 6.32 1.23 -4.39
C ARG A 293 7.15 2.47 -4.67
N VAL A 294 6.52 3.55 -5.08
CA VAL A 294 7.19 4.81 -5.37
C VAL A 294 6.48 5.95 -4.69
N ARG A 295 7.10 6.53 -3.67
CA ARG A 295 6.64 7.75 -3.02
C ARG A 295 6.98 8.95 -3.89
N VAL A 296 6.01 9.82 -4.14
CA VAL A 296 6.17 11.07 -4.88
C VAL A 296 5.55 12.20 -4.06
N ASP A 297 6.39 13.10 -3.58
CA ASP A 297 5.97 14.28 -2.83
C ASP A 297 5.87 15.48 -3.79
N VAL A 298 4.66 16.01 -3.93
CA VAL A 298 4.33 17.13 -4.82
C VAL A 298 3.90 18.32 -3.96
N PRO A 299 4.51 19.50 -4.13
CA PRO A 299 4.07 20.70 -3.45
C PRO A 299 2.71 21.17 -3.98
N ASN A 300 1.88 21.75 -3.10
CA ASN A 300 0.53 22.24 -3.45
C ASN A 300 0.55 23.38 -4.48
N THR A 301 1.66 24.10 -4.62
CA THR A 301 1.86 25.13 -5.64
C THR A 301 1.75 24.62 -7.08
N LEU A 302 1.95 23.30 -7.30
CA LEU A 302 1.83 22.62 -8.59
C LEU A 302 0.44 22.03 -8.85
N ASP A 303 -0.56 22.27 -8.00
CA ASP A 303 -1.91 21.74 -8.14
C ASP A 303 -2.57 22.05 -9.49
N HIS A 304 -2.23 23.18 -10.11
CA HIS A 304 -2.75 23.61 -11.37
C HIS A 304 -2.28 22.74 -12.56
N LEU A 305 -1.12 22.08 -12.41
CA LEU A 305 -0.58 21.16 -13.42
C LEU A 305 -1.20 19.77 -13.34
N TRP A 306 -1.61 19.38 -12.13
CA TRP A 306 -2.25 18.09 -11.92
C TRP A 306 -3.74 18.24 -12.14
N ALA A 307 -4.28 17.54 -13.13
CA ALA A 307 -5.73 17.44 -13.32
C ALA A 307 -6.34 16.60 -12.18
N LEU A 308 -6.22 17.13 -10.92
CA LEU A 308 -6.83 16.52 -9.75
C LEU A 308 -8.33 16.78 -9.81
N ASP A 309 -9.13 15.73 -9.85
CA ASP A 309 -10.57 15.81 -9.68
C ASP A 309 -10.90 16.33 -8.26
N ILE A 310 -12.09 16.90 -8.08
CA ILE A 310 -12.64 17.33 -6.80
C ILE A 310 -12.55 16.20 -5.75
N LYS A 311 -12.73 14.97 -6.18
CA LYS A 311 -12.62 13.75 -5.35
C LYS A 311 -11.19 13.28 -5.08
N LYS A 312 -10.17 13.95 -5.61
CA LYS A 312 -8.76 13.58 -5.47
C LYS A 312 -8.41 12.14 -5.91
N SER A 313 -9.34 11.41 -6.54
CA SER A 313 -9.23 9.98 -6.88
C SER A 313 -8.71 9.69 -8.28
N ALA A 314 -8.71 10.67 -9.19
CA ALA A 314 -8.28 10.52 -10.57
C ALA A 314 -7.43 11.72 -11.00
N ALA A 315 -6.12 11.61 -10.85
CA ALA A 315 -5.21 12.57 -11.45
C ALA A 315 -4.34 11.88 -12.49
N GLN A 316 -3.99 12.62 -13.53
CA GLN A 316 -2.93 12.23 -14.44
C GLN A 316 -1.74 13.15 -14.24
N PRO A 317 -0.52 12.60 -14.07
CA PRO A 317 0.65 13.45 -13.98
C PRO A 317 0.85 14.22 -15.27
N PRO A 318 1.22 15.51 -15.20
CA PRO A 318 1.51 16.32 -16.39
C PRO A 318 2.63 15.66 -17.21
N PRO A 319 2.70 15.87 -18.54
CA PRO A 319 3.66 15.18 -19.41
C PRO A 319 5.12 15.26 -18.94
N VAL A 320 5.53 16.41 -18.41
CA VAL A 320 6.89 16.65 -17.90
C VAL A 320 7.18 15.72 -16.70
N VAL A 321 6.27 15.64 -15.76
CA VAL A 321 6.36 14.75 -14.58
C VAL A 321 6.30 13.28 -15.02
N ARG A 322 5.35 12.94 -15.92
CA ARG A 322 5.15 11.58 -16.42
C ARG A 322 6.42 10.98 -17.05
N ASN A 323 7.15 11.76 -17.84
CA ASN A 323 8.40 11.31 -18.48
C ASN A 323 9.52 11.05 -17.47
N ARG A 324 9.59 11.84 -16.39
CA ARG A 324 10.53 11.60 -15.29
C ARG A 324 10.15 10.36 -14.49
N LEU A 325 8.86 10.23 -14.13
CA LEU A 325 8.35 9.08 -13.41
C LEU A 325 8.54 7.77 -14.20
N ARG A 326 8.44 7.78 -15.53
CA ARG A 326 8.69 6.60 -16.37
C ARG A 326 10.10 6.07 -16.18
N ARG A 327 11.12 6.93 -16.31
CA ARG A 327 12.51 6.52 -16.15
C ARG A 327 12.82 5.97 -14.76
N ILE A 328 12.20 6.58 -13.74
CA ILE A 328 12.33 6.13 -12.36
C ILE A 328 11.65 4.75 -12.20
N ALA A 329 10.41 4.59 -12.70
CA ALA A 329 9.66 3.35 -12.58
C ALA A 329 10.33 2.17 -13.28
N GLU A 330 10.84 2.34 -14.50
CA GLU A 330 11.57 1.30 -15.24
C GLU A 330 12.78 0.78 -14.45
N ARG A 331 13.53 1.67 -13.79
CA ARG A 331 14.69 1.32 -12.95
C ARG A 331 14.28 0.60 -11.66
N ILE A 332 13.14 0.97 -11.06
CA ILE A 332 12.69 0.48 -9.75
C ILE A 332 12.03 -0.90 -9.84
N VAL A 333 11.34 -1.22 -10.94
CA VAL A 333 10.72 -2.53 -11.13
C VAL A 333 11.78 -3.63 -11.23
N GLN A 334 13.00 -3.33 -11.68
CA GLN A 334 14.09 -4.30 -11.77
C GLN A 334 14.48 -4.94 -10.42
N PRO A 335 14.67 -4.20 -9.30
CA PRO A 335 14.90 -4.81 -8.00
C PRO A 335 13.75 -5.71 -7.54
N SER A 336 12.48 -5.30 -7.75
CA SER A 336 11.34 -6.15 -7.42
C SER A 336 11.37 -7.46 -8.21
N LYS A 337 11.67 -7.41 -9.51
CA LYS A 337 11.86 -8.62 -10.34
C LYS A 337 13.00 -9.49 -9.81
N ARG A 338 14.13 -8.88 -9.41
CA ARG A 338 15.26 -9.62 -8.81
C ARG A 338 14.87 -10.34 -7.51
N VAL A 339 14.13 -9.68 -6.62
CA VAL A 339 13.68 -10.30 -5.36
C VAL A 339 12.86 -11.57 -5.64
N HIS A 340 12.05 -11.61 -6.69
CA HIS A 340 11.30 -12.80 -7.10
C HIS A 340 12.18 -13.85 -7.78
N LEU A 341 13.17 -13.43 -8.56
CA LEU A 341 14.07 -14.33 -9.28
C LEU A 341 15.14 -14.96 -8.35
N TYR A 342 15.46 -14.31 -7.22
CA TYR A 342 16.49 -14.77 -6.28
C TYR A 342 15.97 -15.67 -5.14
N ARG A 343 14.80 -16.30 -5.30
CA ARG A 343 14.37 -17.38 -4.42
C ARG A 343 15.31 -18.55 -4.56
N GLY A 344 16.32 -18.65 -3.72
CA GLY A 344 17.17 -19.83 -3.61
C GLY A 344 18.64 -19.63 -3.89
N ARG A 345 19.20 -18.39 -3.81
CA ARG A 345 20.65 -18.29 -3.65
C ARG A 345 20.98 -18.43 -2.17
N PRO A 346 21.82 -19.42 -1.80
CA PRO A 346 22.68 -19.28 -0.63
C PRO A 346 23.49 -17.99 -0.77
N GLU A 347 23.93 -17.40 0.34
CA GLU A 347 24.93 -16.31 0.32
C GLU A 347 26.09 -16.68 -0.63
N PRO A 348 26.75 -15.68 -1.25
CA PRO A 348 27.80 -15.94 -2.22
C PRO A 348 28.97 -16.66 -1.53
N SER A 349 28.92 -17.96 -1.52
CA SER A 349 30.13 -18.77 -1.48
C SER A 349 30.58 -18.88 -2.94
N GLU A 350 31.81 -18.49 -3.16
CA GLU A 350 32.50 -18.47 -4.44
C GLU A 350 32.13 -19.67 -5.34
N ASP A 351 31.62 -19.38 -6.53
CA ASP A 351 31.56 -20.19 -7.74
C ASP A 351 31.89 -21.68 -7.66
N ARG A 352 30.93 -22.55 -7.32
CA ARG A 352 31.03 -24.00 -7.66
C ARG A 352 29.73 -24.79 -7.53
N VAL A 353 28.56 -24.15 -7.67
CA VAL A 353 27.31 -24.91 -7.67
C VAL A 353 26.98 -25.36 -9.10
N THR A 354 26.90 -26.67 -9.31
CA THR A 354 26.39 -27.21 -10.56
C THR A 354 24.89 -27.47 -10.45
N HIS A 355 24.12 -26.60 -11.14
CA HIS A 355 22.66 -26.69 -11.16
C HIS A 355 22.18 -27.73 -12.17
N ALA A 356 21.05 -28.39 -11.87
CA ALA A 356 20.38 -29.33 -12.78
C ALA A 356 19.78 -28.61 -14.01
N TRP A 357 19.35 -27.34 -13.85
CA TRP A 357 18.83 -26.50 -14.94
C TRP A 357 19.79 -25.38 -15.29
N ARG A 358 19.96 -25.13 -16.60
CA ARG A 358 20.75 -24.03 -17.15
C ARG A 358 19.83 -23.02 -17.82
N LEU A 359 19.96 -21.74 -17.46
CA LEU A 359 19.29 -20.65 -18.14
C LEU A 359 20.04 -20.28 -19.42
N ILE A 360 19.36 -20.36 -20.56
CA ILE A 360 19.87 -19.92 -21.87
C ILE A 360 19.12 -18.65 -22.28
N SER A 361 19.85 -17.54 -22.45
CA SER A 361 19.28 -16.27 -22.88
C SER A 361 19.69 -15.94 -24.30
N HIS A 362 18.73 -15.53 -25.14
CA HIS A 362 18.95 -15.04 -26.51
C HIS A 362 18.25 -13.69 -26.68
N GLY A 363 18.94 -12.60 -26.42
CA GLY A 363 18.36 -11.25 -26.45
C GLY A 363 17.31 -11.05 -25.35
N GLU A 364 16.06 -10.82 -25.72
CA GLU A 364 14.93 -10.70 -24.78
C GLU A 364 14.27 -12.05 -24.44
N ASP A 365 14.57 -13.10 -25.22
CA ASP A 365 14.04 -14.45 -25.02
C ASP A 365 14.95 -15.27 -24.12
N PHE A 366 14.36 -16.14 -23.31
CA PHE A 366 15.09 -17.10 -22.48
C PHE A 366 14.37 -18.44 -22.42
N ARG A 367 15.14 -19.49 -22.19
CA ARG A 367 14.63 -20.84 -21.91
C ARG A 367 15.48 -21.54 -20.87
N TYR A 368 14.91 -22.52 -20.22
CA TYR A 368 15.65 -23.40 -19.34
C TYR A 368 15.94 -24.72 -20.07
N GLU A 369 17.20 -25.16 -20.01
CA GLU A 369 17.63 -26.46 -20.48
C GLU A 369 18.21 -27.28 -19.34
N ILE A 370 18.06 -28.58 -19.39
CA ILE A 370 18.69 -29.48 -18.42
C ILE A 370 20.21 -29.42 -18.65
N ASN A 371 20.97 -29.24 -17.59
CA ASN A 371 22.41 -29.15 -17.67
C ASN A 371 23.01 -30.51 -18.04
N ARG A 372 23.39 -30.70 -19.32
CA ARG A 372 23.99 -31.96 -19.83
C ARG A 372 25.35 -32.24 -19.21
N ASP A 373 26.04 -31.22 -18.69
CA ASP A 373 27.33 -31.37 -18.00
C ASP A 373 27.17 -31.71 -16.51
N HIS A 374 25.93 -31.91 -16.05
CA HIS A 374 25.67 -32.30 -14.67
C HIS A 374 26.29 -33.69 -14.38
N PRO A 375 27.09 -33.86 -13.31
CA PRO A 375 27.82 -35.09 -13.01
C PRO A 375 26.96 -36.35 -13.00
N LEU A 376 25.72 -36.27 -12.53
CA LEU A 376 24.78 -37.39 -12.56
C LEU A 376 24.43 -37.82 -13.98
N LEU A 377 24.18 -36.87 -14.89
CA LEU A 377 23.85 -37.19 -16.28
C LEU A 377 25.04 -37.76 -17.01
N ASN A 378 26.23 -37.19 -16.81
CA ASN A 378 27.47 -37.72 -17.38
C ASN A 378 27.73 -39.15 -16.92
N SER A 379 27.58 -39.38 -15.60
CA SER A 379 27.76 -40.72 -15.01
C SER A 379 26.75 -41.74 -15.54
N LEU A 380 25.51 -41.34 -15.79
CA LEU A 380 24.47 -42.19 -16.37
C LEU A 380 24.76 -42.48 -17.85
N ALA A 381 25.08 -41.45 -18.63
CA ALA A 381 25.33 -41.56 -20.07
C ALA A 381 26.48 -42.54 -20.40
N GLU A 382 27.54 -42.54 -19.56
CA GLU A 382 28.68 -43.46 -19.74
C GLU A 382 28.37 -44.93 -19.51
N ARG A 383 27.21 -45.22 -18.88
CA ARG A 383 26.78 -46.64 -18.62
C ARG A 383 25.75 -47.14 -19.61
N LEU A 384 25.21 -46.26 -20.44
CA LEU A 384 24.13 -46.58 -21.35
C LEU A 384 24.67 -47.10 -22.69
N GLU A 385 23.98 -48.05 -23.26
CA GLU A 385 24.17 -48.44 -24.66
C GLU A 385 23.74 -47.29 -25.58
N PRO A 386 24.30 -47.16 -26.79
CA PRO A 386 24.01 -46.04 -27.70
C PRO A 386 22.53 -45.88 -28.09
N SER A 387 21.71 -46.92 -27.96
CA SER A 387 20.25 -46.89 -28.14
C SER A 387 19.58 -46.15 -26.96
N ASP A 388 20.01 -46.49 -25.75
CA ASP A 388 19.42 -45.98 -24.50
C ASP A 388 19.88 -44.54 -24.22
N GLU A 389 21.10 -44.18 -24.59
CA GLU A 389 21.60 -42.81 -24.57
C GLU A 389 20.76 -41.90 -25.47
N ARG A 390 20.35 -42.36 -26.66
CA ARG A 390 19.44 -41.64 -27.55
C ARG A 390 18.06 -41.50 -26.94
N ALA A 391 17.55 -42.55 -26.28
CA ALA A 391 16.26 -42.51 -25.59
C ALA A 391 16.28 -41.52 -24.41
N LEU A 392 17.34 -41.54 -23.61
CA LEU A 392 17.56 -40.57 -22.53
C LEU A 392 17.58 -39.12 -23.07
N SER A 393 18.36 -38.87 -24.12
CA SER A 393 18.46 -37.57 -24.75
C SER A 393 17.11 -37.07 -25.27
N ALA A 394 16.29 -37.95 -25.84
CA ALA A 394 14.94 -37.63 -26.29
C ALA A 394 13.99 -37.32 -25.11
N LEU A 395 14.07 -38.07 -24.02
CA LEU A 395 13.30 -37.86 -22.81
C LEU A 395 13.65 -36.51 -22.17
N LEU A 396 14.92 -36.18 -22.02
CA LEU A 396 15.37 -34.90 -21.46
C LEU A 396 14.88 -33.72 -22.31
N ARG A 397 14.91 -33.89 -23.65
CA ARG A 397 14.38 -32.87 -24.55
C ARG A 397 12.87 -32.71 -24.43
N LEU A 398 12.13 -33.81 -24.27
CA LEU A 398 10.68 -33.75 -23.99
C LEU A 398 10.37 -32.99 -22.69
N ILE A 399 11.16 -33.20 -21.63
CA ILE A 399 11.00 -32.50 -20.35
C ILE A 399 11.27 -30.99 -20.52
N GLU A 400 12.29 -30.62 -21.30
CA GLU A 400 12.61 -29.24 -21.62
C GLU A 400 11.49 -28.57 -22.41
N ASP A 401 11.01 -29.20 -23.48
CA ASP A 401 9.97 -28.65 -24.36
C ASP A 401 8.60 -28.61 -23.70
N SER A 402 8.33 -29.48 -22.73
CA SER A 402 7.08 -29.54 -21.96
C SER A 402 7.11 -28.74 -20.66
N PHE A 403 8.16 -27.96 -20.39
CA PHE A 403 8.28 -27.17 -19.18
C PHE A 403 7.11 -26.19 -19.05
N PRO A 404 6.28 -26.27 -17.99
CA PRO A 404 5.03 -25.54 -17.88
C PRO A 404 5.25 -24.07 -17.48
N SER A 405 6.04 -23.33 -18.26
CA SER A 405 6.46 -21.97 -17.95
C SER A 405 5.30 -21.01 -17.75
N GLN A 406 4.23 -21.11 -18.54
CA GLN A 406 3.05 -20.25 -18.40
C GLN A 406 2.22 -20.58 -17.14
N ASP A 407 2.02 -21.86 -16.84
CA ASP A 407 1.29 -22.28 -15.64
C ASP A 407 2.09 -21.92 -14.38
N LEU A 408 3.41 -22.18 -14.40
CA LEU A 408 4.32 -21.78 -13.33
C LEU A 408 4.30 -20.25 -13.10
N PHE A 409 4.34 -19.47 -14.18
CA PHE A 409 4.27 -18.00 -14.09
C PHE A 409 2.95 -17.53 -13.48
N ASN A 410 1.83 -18.11 -13.91
CA ASN A 410 0.51 -17.78 -13.38
C ASN A 410 0.38 -18.16 -11.89
N ARG A 411 0.88 -19.33 -11.48
CA ARG A 411 0.82 -19.80 -10.08
C ARG A 411 1.77 -19.03 -9.17
N LEU A 412 2.96 -18.68 -9.65
CA LEU A 412 3.89 -17.79 -8.94
C LEU A 412 3.26 -16.40 -8.69
N GLY A 413 2.48 -15.91 -9.64
CA GLY A 413 1.72 -14.67 -9.51
C GLY A 413 0.60 -14.74 -8.49
N GLN A 414 0.03 -15.92 -8.25
CA GLN A 414 -1.08 -16.13 -7.31
C GLN A 414 -0.65 -16.49 -5.88
N ASP A 415 0.66 -16.50 -5.58
CA ASP A 415 1.23 -16.85 -4.26
C ASP A 415 0.90 -18.29 -3.75
N HIS A 416 0.51 -19.20 -4.63
CA HIS A 416 0.21 -20.59 -4.32
C HIS A 416 1.44 -21.51 -4.44
N LEU A 417 2.63 -21.06 -4.07
CA LEU A 417 3.76 -21.96 -3.89
C LEU A 417 3.61 -22.68 -2.55
N GLU A 418 3.35 -23.97 -2.63
CA GLU A 418 3.59 -24.85 -1.48
C GLU A 418 5.02 -24.65 -0.98
N LYS A 419 5.19 -24.70 0.33
CA LYS A 419 6.54 -24.74 0.93
C LYS A 419 7.30 -25.87 0.22
N VAL A 420 8.55 -25.59 -0.17
CA VAL A 420 9.47 -26.63 -0.66
C VAL A 420 9.31 -27.85 0.25
N PRO A 421 9.06 -29.06 -0.28
CA PRO A 421 8.93 -30.25 0.53
C PRO A 421 10.10 -30.34 1.50
N SER A 422 9.86 -30.77 2.71
CA SER A 422 10.92 -31.09 3.67
C SER A 422 11.94 -31.99 2.98
N VAL A 423 13.23 -31.68 3.14
CA VAL A 423 14.32 -32.43 2.54
C VAL A 423 14.08 -33.93 2.76
N ASP A 424 13.92 -34.71 1.71
CA ASP A 424 13.78 -36.17 1.81
C ASP A 424 15.16 -36.79 2.00
N TYR A 425 15.53 -36.93 3.25
CA TYR A 425 16.82 -37.54 3.63
C TYR A 425 16.98 -38.97 3.16
N ALA A 426 15.90 -39.76 3.00
CA ALA A 426 15.95 -41.12 2.49
C ALA A 426 16.34 -41.11 1.01
N TYR A 427 15.73 -40.23 0.23
CA TYR A 427 16.07 -39.99 -1.17
C TYR A 427 17.53 -39.54 -1.32
N LEU A 428 17.99 -38.57 -0.53
CA LEU A 428 19.37 -38.08 -0.58
C LEU A 428 20.39 -39.20 -0.25
N ARG A 429 20.13 -40.00 0.76
CA ARG A 429 21.00 -41.15 1.08
C ARG A 429 21.06 -42.18 -0.03
N GLY A 430 19.93 -42.52 -0.64
CA GLY A 430 19.90 -43.41 -1.81
C GLY A 430 20.75 -42.89 -2.98
N MET A 431 20.58 -41.61 -3.30
CA MET A 431 21.32 -40.95 -4.37
C MET A 431 22.83 -40.86 -4.05
N ALA A 432 23.19 -40.58 -2.80
CA ALA A 432 24.59 -40.53 -2.37
C ALA A 432 25.32 -41.89 -2.60
N VAL A 433 24.63 -43.00 -2.33
CA VAL A 433 25.19 -44.36 -2.56
C VAL A 433 25.41 -44.60 -4.04
N GLU A 434 24.44 -44.31 -4.91
CA GLU A 434 24.57 -44.48 -6.36
C GLU A 434 25.70 -43.61 -6.93
N LEU A 435 25.83 -42.38 -6.45
CA LEU A 435 26.90 -41.49 -6.84
C LEU A 435 28.28 -42.00 -6.42
N TRP A 436 28.37 -42.49 -5.19
CA TRP A 436 29.63 -43.06 -4.72
C TRP A 436 30.06 -44.29 -5.51
N GLU A 437 29.14 -45.21 -5.81
CA GLU A 437 29.43 -46.38 -6.61
C GLU A 437 30.01 -46.04 -7.98
N THR A 438 29.55 -44.97 -8.58
CA THR A 438 30.07 -44.47 -9.85
C THR A 438 31.40 -43.74 -9.69
N TYR A 439 31.50 -42.87 -8.68
CA TYR A 439 32.69 -42.06 -8.44
C TYR A 439 33.92 -42.90 -8.09
N ARG A 440 33.74 -43.94 -7.23
CA ARG A 440 34.84 -44.84 -6.80
C ARG A 440 35.48 -45.61 -7.93
N LEU A 441 34.78 -45.83 -9.02
CA LEU A 441 35.36 -46.51 -10.22
C LEU A 441 36.43 -45.66 -10.89
N ARG A 442 36.38 -44.36 -10.76
CA ARG A 442 37.35 -43.43 -11.34
C ARG A 442 38.38 -42.93 -10.31
N LYS A 443 37.96 -42.67 -9.13
CA LYS A 443 38.75 -42.07 -8.05
C LYS A 443 38.24 -42.53 -6.70
N ASN A 444 38.96 -43.43 -6.08
CA ASN A 444 38.58 -43.98 -4.77
C ASN A 444 39.07 -43.05 -3.63
N ASP A 445 38.56 -41.83 -3.61
CA ASP A 445 38.92 -40.78 -2.64
C ASP A 445 37.66 -40.13 -2.07
N VAL A 446 37.36 -40.48 -0.82
CA VAL A 446 36.14 -40.05 -0.10
C VAL A 446 36.09 -38.54 0.10
N ASP A 447 37.20 -37.93 0.47
CA ASP A 447 37.20 -36.47 0.75
C ASP A 447 37.01 -35.67 -0.52
N SER A 448 37.61 -36.10 -1.63
CA SER A 448 37.37 -35.49 -2.94
C SER A 448 35.92 -35.71 -3.41
N PHE A 449 35.31 -36.87 -3.15
CA PHE A 449 33.92 -37.16 -3.46
C PHE A 449 32.98 -36.20 -2.68
N VAL A 450 33.15 -36.12 -1.37
CA VAL A 450 32.34 -35.26 -0.50
C VAL A 450 32.49 -33.78 -0.94
N GLY A 451 33.71 -33.31 -1.18
CA GLY A 451 33.98 -31.94 -1.59
C GLY A 451 33.35 -31.56 -2.94
N VAL A 452 33.32 -32.47 -3.92
CA VAL A 452 32.69 -32.23 -5.22
C VAL A 452 31.17 -32.30 -5.13
N MET A 453 30.65 -33.38 -4.51
CA MET A 453 29.20 -33.64 -4.50
C MET A 453 28.40 -32.72 -3.60
N SER A 454 28.99 -32.16 -2.52
CA SER A 454 28.32 -31.19 -1.68
C SER A 454 27.97 -29.87 -2.40
N GLY A 455 28.66 -29.55 -3.50
CA GLY A 455 28.37 -28.38 -4.34
C GLY A 455 27.37 -28.63 -5.47
N ILE A 456 26.77 -29.81 -5.54
CA ILE A 456 25.85 -30.22 -6.62
C ILE A 456 24.43 -30.38 -6.09
N GLU A 457 23.42 -29.99 -6.88
CA GLU A 457 22.02 -30.33 -6.56
C GLU A 457 21.81 -31.85 -6.64
N PRO A 458 21.09 -32.48 -5.68
CA PRO A 458 20.28 -31.86 -4.61
C PRO A 458 20.99 -31.68 -3.26
N PHE A 459 22.30 -31.94 -3.14
CA PHE A 459 23.04 -31.86 -1.86
C PHE A 459 23.38 -30.45 -1.45
N ASN A 460 23.49 -29.53 -2.43
CA ASN A 460 23.81 -28.14 -2.14
C ASN A 460 22.75 -27.46 -1.25
N GLY A 461 23.21 -26.83 -0.17
CA GLY A 461 22.33 -26.17 0.79
C GLY A 461 21.63 -27.08 1.80
N VAL A 462 21.94 -28.38 1.81
CA VAL A 462 21.47 -29.33 2.82
C VAL A 462 22.45 -29.33 3.99
N GLU A 463 21.98 -29.04 5.22
CA GLU A 463 22.81 -28.88 6.42
C GLU A 463 23.67 -30.13 6.71
N ASP A 464 23.16 -31.33 6.45
CA ASP A 464 23.83 -32.62 6.69
C ASP A 464 24.45 -33.26 5.42
N ALA A 465 24.57 -32.54 4.31
CA ALA A 465 25.03 -33.10 3.03
C ALA A 465 26.39 -33.81 3.14
N HIS A 466 27.35 -33.20 3.83
CA HIS A 466 28.69 -33.77 4.05
C HIS A 466 28.64 -35.10 4.78
N ASN A 467 27.82 -35.24 5.80
CA ASN A 467 27.67 -36.46 6.58
C ASN A 467 27.00 -37.55 5.74
N ILE A 468 25.92 -37.22 5.01
CA ILE A 468 25.20 -38.15 4.12
C ILE A 468 26.13 -38.72 3.08
N LEU A 469 26.91 -37.89 2.40
CA LEU A 469 27.85 -38.29 1.36
C LEU A 469 28.98 -39.14 1.92
N ARG A 470 29.52 -38.81 3.10
CA ARG A 470 30.57 -39.59 3.77
C ARG A 470 30.06 -40.93 4.24
N GLU A 471 28.91 -41.02 4.87
CA GLU A 471 28.27 -42.28 5.26
C GLU A 471 28.02 -43.20 4.06
N ALA A 472 27.63 -42.64 2.93
CA ALA A 472 27.42 -43.39 1.69
C ALA A 472 28.74 -44.00 1.17
N ALA A 473 29.85 -43.27 1.30
CA ALA A 473 31.16 -43.71 0.84
C ALA A 473 31.85 -44.71 1.78
N GLU A 474 31.52 -44.70 3.07
CA GLU A 474 32.08 -45.56 4.11
C GLU A 474 31.27 -46.87 4.29
N ARG A 475 30.05 -46.94 3.77
CA ARG A 475 29.28 -48.21 3.73
C ARG A 475 29.96 -49.23 2.84
N LYS A 476 30.42 -50.35 3.47
CA LYS A 476 31.00 -51.49 2.78
C LYS A 476 29.95 -52.30 2.06
#